data_687ab0741610115d95cb1ec89157e8a8
#
_entry.id   687ab0741610115d95cb1ec89157e8a8
#
_cell.length_a   1.000
_cell.length_b   1.000
_cell.length_c   1.000
_cell.angle_alpha   90.00
_cell.angle_beta   90.00
_cell.angle_gamma   90.00
#
_symmetry.space_group_name_H-M   'P 1'
#
loop_
_entity.id
_entity.type
_entity.pdbx_description
1 polymer ?
#
loop_
_entity_poly.entity_id
_entity_poly.type
_entity_poly.pdbx_seq_one_letter_code
_entity_poly.pdbx_strand_id
1 'polypeptide(L)' 'PCYLSTDNPHSLLSQLADDIEAAQLASAEQVLAGSRAVLGDPKAGERAVRFALVRAVESLGDTLRIAVSRGGRIAEGDG' A
#
# COMPACT_ATOMS: atom_id res chain seq x y z
N PRO A 1 11.36 4.56 -30.69
CA PRO A 1 11.55 4.30 -30.12
C PRO A 1 11.21 3.66 -29.14
N CYS A 2 11.10 3.66 -28.54
CA CYS A 2 10.81 3.27 -27.65
C CYS A 2 10.81 2.10 -27.26
N TYR A 3 10.62 1.55 -27.51
CA TYR A 3 10.70 0.40 -27.42
C TYR A 3 11.72 -0.03 -26.73
N LEU A 4 12.32 0.50 -26.67
CA LEU A 4 13.31 0.33 -25.98
C LEU A 4 13.05 -0.36 -24.79
N SER A 5 12.07 -0.14 -24.12
CA SER A 5 11.79 -0.77 -22.88
C SER A 5 11.64 -2.25 -23.01
N THR A 6 11.35 -2.73 -24.14
CA THR A 6 11.23 -4.16 -24.31
C THR A 6 12.55 -4.88 -24.23
N ASP A 7 13.64 -4.14 -24.30
CA ASP A 7 14.95 -4.75 -24.20
C ASP A 7 15.36 -4.99 -22.76
N ASN A 8 14.55 -4.49 -21.79
CA ASN A 8 14.89 -4.65 -20.39
C ASN A 8 13.66 -5.05 -19.59
N PRO A 9 13.36 -6.35 -19.57
CA PRO A 9 12.18 -6.83 -18.84
C PRO A 9 12.25 -6.57 -17.34
N HIS A 10 13.44 -6.48 -16.77
CA HIS A 10 13.56 -6.17 -15.34
C HIS A 10 13.06 -4.76 -15.03
N SER A 11 13.36 -3.83 -15.93
CA SER A 11 12.90 -2.45 -15.74
C SER A 11 11.38 -2.37 -15.81
N LEU A 12 10.77 -3.12 -16.74
CA LEU A 12 9.32 -3.15 -16.88
C LEU A 12 8.65 -3.76 -15.66
N LEU A 13 9.20 -4.88 -15.16
CA LEU A 13 8.65 -5.54 -13.99
C LEU A 13 8.79 -4.68 -12.75
N SER A 14 9.92 -3.98 -12.62
CA SER A 14 10.15 -3.09 -11.50
C SER A 14 9.15 -1.94 -11.50
N GLN A 15 8.87 -1.39 -12.68
CA GLN A 15 7.91 -0.31 -12.81
C GLN A 15 6.50 -0.78 -12.45
N LEU A 16 6.14 -1.99 -12.88
CA LEU A 16 4.85 -2.55 -12.55
C LEU A 16 4.71 -2.76 -11.04
N ALA A 17 5.75 -3.26 -10.40
CA ALA A 17 5.73 -3.45 -8.96
C ALA A 17 5.58 -2.12 -8.23
N ASP A 18 6.24 -1.07 -8.69
CA ASP A 18 6.11 0.25 -8.09
C ASP A 18 4.70 0.80 -8.26
N ASP A 19 4.07 0.55 -9.40
CA ASP A 19 2.71 1.00 -9.64
C ASP A 19 1.73 0.30 -8.72
N ILE A 20 1.92 -1.00 -8.48
CA ILE A 20 1.08 -1.77 -7.58
C ILE A 20 1.25 -1.25 -6.15
N GLU A 21 2.47 -0.99 -5.73
CA GLU A 21 2.75 -0.46 -4.40
C GLU A 21 2.12 0.91 -4.22
N ALA A 22 2.23 1.76 -5.23
CA ALA A 22 1.62 3.09 -5.17
C ALA A 22 0.11 3.00 -5.04
N ALA A 23 -0.52 2.08 -5.76
CA ALA A 23 -1.95 1.87 -5.67
C ALA A 23 -2.35 1.37 -4.28
N GLN A 24 -1.55 0.48 -3.69
CA GLN A 24 -1.81 -0.01 -2.34
C GLN A 24 -1.68 1.10 -1.30
N LEU A 25 -0.69 1.97 -1.46
CA LEU A 25 -0.52 3.10 -0.53
C LEU A 25 -1.68 4.09 -0.65
N ALA A 26 -2.14 4.35 -1.88
CA ALA A 26 -3.29 5.23 -2.08
C ALA A 26 -4.55 4.64 -1.45
N SER A 27 -4.73 3.33 -1.57
CA SER A 27 -5.85 2.64 -0.95
C SER A 27 -5.74 2.73 0.57
N ALA A 28 -4.54 2.60 1.12
CA ALA A 28 -4.32 2.70 2.56
C ALA A 28 -4.66 4.09 3.07
N GLU A 29 -4.38 5.13 2.29
CA GLU A 29 -4.76 6.49 2.67
C GLU A 29 -6.27 6.64 2.77
N GLN A 30 -7.01 6.03 1.84
CA GLN A 30 -8.47 6.07 1.87
C GLN A 30 -9.00 5.31 3.08
N VAL A 31 -8.41 4.15 3.38
CA VAL A 31 -8.80 3.37 4.55
C VAL A 31 -8.53 4.15 5.83
N LEU A 32 -7.41 4.83 5.88
CA LEU A 32 -7.07 5.64 7.05
C LEU A 32 -8.09 6.75 7.25
N ALA A 33 -8.44 7.46 6.19
CA ALA A 33 -9.42 8.55 6.27
C ALA A 33 -10.79 8.02 6.70
N GLY A 34 -11.23 6.90 6.11
CA GLY A 34 -12.51 6.29 6.47
C GLY A 34 -12.55 5.80 7.91
N SER A 35 -11.44 5.21 8.36
CA SER A 35 -11.35 4.71 9.73
C SER A 35 -11.38 5.87 10.74
N ARG A 36 -10.71 6.97 10.41
CA ARG A 36 -10.75 8.16 11.26
C ARG A 36 -12.15 8.73 11.35
N ALA A 37 -12.89 8.71 10.23
CA ALA A 37 -14.26 9.18 10.23
C ALA A 37 -15.14 8.35 11.14
N VAL A 38 -14.96 7.02 11.11
CA VAL A 38 -15.72 6.12 11.98
C VAL A 38 -15.37 6.37 13.43
N LEU A 39 -14.09 6.54 13.73
CA LEU A 39 -13.67 6.82 15.10
C LEU A 39 -14.22 8.14 15.61
N GLY A 40 -14.36 9.12 14.73
CA GLY A 40 -14.87 10.42 15.11
C GLY A 40 -16.39 10.51 15.19
N ASP A 41 -17.08 9.44 14.81
CA ASP A 41 -18.55 9.41 14.82
C ASP A 41 -19.06 8.66 16.05
N PRO A 42 -19.57 9.38 17.05
CA PRO A 42 -20.06 8.72 18.27
C PRO A 42 -21.26 7.83 18.02
N LYS A 43 -21.90 7.95 16.87
CA LYS A 43 -23.05 7.13 16.53
C LYS A 43 -22.70 5.91 15.70
N ALA A 44 -21.42 5.74 15.36
CA ALA A 44 -20.99 4.59 14.58
C ALA A 44 -21.26 3.31 15.38
N GLY A 45 -21.97 2.39 14.76
CA GLY A 45 -22.30 1.15 15.43
C GLY A 45 -21.20 0.11 15.31
N GLU A 46 -21.40 -1.00 16.00
CA GLU A 46 -20.42 -2.07 16.02
C GLU A 46 -20.05 -2.56 14.63
N ARG A 47 -21.04 -2.68 13.76
CA ARG A 47 -20.76 -3.19 12.40
C ARG A 47 -19.84 -2.27 11.63
N ALA A 48 -20.05 -0.96 11.73
CA ALA A 48 -19.21 0.01 11.05
C ALA A 48 -17.80 -0.01 11.61
N VAL A 49 -17.67 -0.08 12.93
CA VAL A 49 -16.37 -0.13 13.59
C VAL A 49 -15.63 -1.41 13.20
N ARG A 50 -16.34 -2.53 13.19
CA ARG A 50 -15.72 -3.80 12.84
C ARG A 50 -15.26 -3.82 11.39
N PHE A 51 -16.06 -3.28 10.48
CA PHE A 51 -15.67 -3.19 9.08
C PHE A 51 -14.44 -2.30 8.92
N ALA A 52 -14.43 -1.16 9.59
CA ALA A 52 -13.28 -0.25 9.53
C ALA A 52 -12.02 -0.93 10.06
N LEU A 53 -12.14 -1.70 11.12
CA LEU A 53 -10.99 -2.40 11.69
C LEU A 53 -10.46 -3.47 10.73
N VAL A 54 -11.35 -4.21 10.08
CA VAL A 54 -10.93 -5.23 9.11
C VAL A 54 -10.15 -4.56 7.98
N ARG A 55 -10.66 -3.46 7.45
CA ARG A 55 -9.97 -2.74 6.39
C ARG A 55 -8.63 -2.19 6.85
N ALA A 56 -8.59 -1.68 8.08
CA ALA A 56 -7.36 -1.13 8.63
C ALA A 56 -6.30 -2.21 8.80
N VAL A 57 -6.70 -3.38 9.28
CA VAL A 57 -5.77 -4.50 9.46
C VAL A 57 -5.19 -4.92 8.10
N GLU A 58 -6.04 -5.04 7.08
CA GLU A 58 -5.59 -5.42 5.75
C GLU A 58 -4.61 -4.39 5.18
N SER A 59 -4.95 -3.11 5.30
CA SER A 59 -4.11 -2.04 4.78
C SER A 59 -2.79 -1.95 5.53
N LEU A 60 -2.82 -2.14 6.83
CA LEU A 60 -1.60 -2.12 7.63
C LEU A 60 -0.67 -3.25 7.22
N GLY A 61 -1.23 -4.44 7.00
CA GLY A 61 -0.44 -5.58 6.54
C GLY A 61 0.22 -5.31 5.20
N ASP A 62 -0.52 -4.73 4.25
CA ASP A 62 0.01 -4.41 2.94
C ASP A 62 1.11 -3.35 3.04
N THR A 63 0.86 -2.32 3.86
CA THR A 63 1.81 -1.23 4.04
C THR A 63 3.10 -1.72 4.69
N LEU A 64 3.00 -2.63 5.66
CA LEU A 64 4.17 -3.20 6.31
C LEU A 64 5.00 -4.01 5.31
N ARG A 65 4.36 -4.77 4.44
CA ARG A 65 5.08 -5.52 3.42
C ARG A 65 5.86 -4.59 2.50
N ILE A 66 5.25 -3.49 2.10
CA ILE A 66 5.91 -2.50 1.25
C ILE A 66 7.10 -1.90 1.99
N ALA A 67 6.90 -1.53 3.25
CA ALA A 67 7.96 -0.91 4.04
C ALA A 67 9.15 -1.85 4.21
N VAL A 68 8.88 -3.12 4.52
CA VAL A 68 9.93 -4.11 4.68
C VAL A 68 10.67 -4.34 3.37
N SER A 69 9.92 -4.43 2.27
CA SER A 69 10.52 -4.64 0.96
C SER A 69 11.44 -3.48 0.58
N ARG A 70 10.98 -2.25 0.80
CA ARG A 70 11.79 -1.08 0.46
C ARG A 70 12.99 -0.94 1.39
N GLY A 71 12.80 -1.24 2.66
CA GLY A 71 13.90 -1.22 3.62
C GLY A 71 14.97 -2.24 3.27
N GLY A 72 14.53 -3.44 2.88
CA GLY A 72 15.45 -4.49 2.46
C GLY A 72 16.23 -4.09 1.24
N ARG A 73 15.57 -3.42 0.26
CA ARG A 73 16.25 -2.98 -0.94
C ARG A 73 17.28 -1.88 -0.63
N ILE A 74 16.96 -1.00 0.31
CA ILE A 74 17.89 0.04 0.71
C ILE A 74 19.10 -0.59 1.38
N ALA A 75 18.88 -1.55 2.27
CA ALA A 75 19.97 -2.23 2.96
C ALA A 75 20.87 -2.95 1.97
N GLU A 76 20.30 -3.58 0.96
CA GLU A 76 21.08 -4.25 -0.07
C GLU A 76 21.87 -3.28 -0.89
N GLY A 77 21.30 -2.11 -1.17
CA GLY A 77 21.99 -1.09 -1.93
C GLY A 77 23.20 -0.53 -1.18
N ASP A 78 23.09 -0.48 0.13
CA ASP A 78 24.17 0.05 0.95
C ASP A 78 25.26 -0.99 1.16
N GLY A 79 24.91 -2.23 1.03
CA GLY A 79 25.84 -3.32 1.24
C GLY A 79 26.83 -3.43 0.15
#